data_40d439750eb17f1402bdc5faa96844a4
#
_entry.id   40d439750eb17f1402bdc5faa96844a4
#
_cell.length_a   1.000
_cell.length_b   1.000
_cell.length_c   1.000
_cell.angle_alpha   90.00
_cell.angle_beta   90.00
_cell.angle_gamma   90.00
#
_symmetry.space_group_name_H-M   'P 1'
#
loop_
_entity.id
_entity.type
_entity.pdbx_description
1 polymer ?
#
loop_
_entity_poly.entity_id
_entity_poly.type
_entity_poly.pdbx_seq_one_letter_code
_entity_poly.pdbx_strand_id
1 'polypeptide(L)'
;KRLHVTSHSEVQLDKWKNFLNKFHNPSKETTIGLIGKYVELKESYKSIAEAFIHAGAVNDCKVKVEWIHSESLDEDNVNEKLKNLQGVLVAPGFGNRGIEGKIAAIKYARENNVPFLGICLGMQCAVIEFARNVLNLKDAHSREMNPATSNPVIDLLEAQKNISHMGGTMRLGSYPCRVEEGTLAYRVYGKSEVNERHR
;
A
#
# COMPACT_ATOMS: atom_id res chain seq x y z
N LYS A 1 -15.32 34.91 14.63
CA LYS A 1 -15.26 36.17 15.43
C LYS A 1 -13.83 36.57 15.81
N ARG A 2 -12.90 35.61 16.05
CA ARG A 2 -11.49 35.95 16.42
C ARG A 2 -10.67 36.53 15.26
N LEU A 3 -11.07 36.31 14.00
CA LEU A 3 -10.35 36.81 12.81
C LEU A 3 -11.00 38.03 12.19
N HIS A 4 -12.04 38.59 12.79
CA HIS A 4 -12.83 39.71 12.25
C HIS A 4 -13.32 39.53 10.82
N VAL A 5 -13.48 38.25 10.40
CA VAL A 5 -14.00 37.90 9.07
C VAL A 5 -15.52 37.75 9.17
N THR A 6 -16.24 38.50 8.39
CA THR A 6 -17.69 38.33 8.20
C THR A 6 -17.90 37.26 7.12
N SER A 7 -18.44 36.10 7.51
CA SER A 7 -18.90 35.10 6.55
C SER A 7 -20.34 35.42 6.15
N HIS A 8 -20.61 35.51 4.86
CA HIS A 8 -21.95 35.71 4.31
C HIS A 8 -22.64 34.40 3.90
N SER A 9 -22.00 33.26 4.12
CA SER A 9 -22.55 31.95 3.82
C SER A 9 -22.73 31.13 5.09
N GLU A 10 -23.85 30.41 5.18
CA GLU A 10 -24.04 29.38 6.22
C GLU A 10 -23.02 28.24 6.05
N VAL A 11 -22.52 27.77 7.18
CA VAL A 11 -21.57 26.66 7.17
C VAL A 11 -22.33 25.38 6.87
N GLN A 12 -22.06 24.78 5.71
CA GLN A 12 -22.66 23.50 5.32
C GLN A 12 -21.85 22.34 5.90
N LEU A 13 -22.33 21.71 6.94
CA LEU A 13 -21.67 20.61 7.64
C LEU A 13 -22.29 19.23 7.38
N ASP A 14 -23.25 19.11 6.48
CA ASP A 14 -24.02 17.88 6.31
C ASP A 14 -23.14 16.69 5.86
N LYS A 15 -22.21 16.93 4.94
CA LYS A 15 -21.21 15.91 4.51
C LYS A 15 -20.34 15.47 5.68
N TRP A 16 -19.89 16.40 6.51
CA TRP A 16 -19.07 16.12 7.68
C TRP A 16 -19.84 15.37 8.76
N LYS A 17 -21.08 15.77 9.05
CA LYS A 17 -21.95 15.08 9.99
C LYS A 17 -22.26 13.65 9.54
N ASN A 18 -22.51 13.45 8.24
CA ASN A 18 -22.73 12.12 7.68
C ASN A 18 -21.46 11.24 7.80
N PHE A 19 -20.28 11.78 7.50
CA PHE A 19 -19.01 11.09 7.70
C PHE A 19 -18.85 10.68 9.16
N LEU A 20 -19.01 11.60 10.11
CA LEU A 20 -18.89 11.31 11.54
C LEU A 20 -19.90 10.26 12.01
N ASN A 21 -21.14 10.32 11.52
CA ASN A 21 -22.14 9.32 11.86
C ASN A 21 -21.72 7.91 11.42
N LYS A 22 -21.27 7.74 10.19
CA LYS A 22 -20.75 6.47 9.67
C LYS A 22 -19.47 6.00 10.38
N PHE A 23 -18.61 6.94 10.74
CA PHE A 23 -17.39 6.63 11.50
C PHE A 23 -17.70 6.11 12.91
N HIS A 24 -18.67 6.72 13.60
CA HIS A 24 -19.04 6.32 14.97
C HIS A 24 -19.98 5.12 15.02
N ASN A 25 -20.81 4.92 14.01
CA ASN A 25 -21.83 3.89 13.96
C ASN A 25 -21.71 3.03 12.68
N PRO A 26 -20.58 2.39 12.42
CA PRO A 26 -20.42 1.54 11.24
C PRO A 26 -21.28 0.29 11.34
N SER A 27 -21.92 -0.10 10.22
CA SER A 27 -22.78 -1.30 10.16
C SER A 27 -21.99 -2.59 9.98
N LYS A 28 -20.73 -2.51 9.57
CA LYS A 28 -19.85 -3.65 9.24
C LYS A 28 -18.49 -3.50 9.90
N GLU A 29 -17.76 -4.61 9.94
CA GLU A 29 -16.37 -4.63 10.39
C GLU A 29 -15.53 -5.51 9.45
N THR A 30 -14.28 -5.13 9.22
CA THR A 30 -13.31 -5.91 8.46
C THR A 30 -11.95 -5.81 9.09
N THR A 31 -11.16 -6.89 9.03
CA THR A 31 -9.78 -6.93 9.54
C THR A 31 -8.80 -6.96 8.38
N ILE A 32 -7.90 -6.00 8.33
CA ILE A 32 -6.87 -5.89 7.30
C ILE A 32 -5.49 -6.02 7.96
N GLY A 33 -4.68 -6.96 7.46
CA GLY A 33 -3.30 -7.08 7.86
C GLY A 33 -2.44 -6.00 7.19
N LEU A 34 -1.82 -5.15 8.00
CA LEU A 34 -0.79 -4.22 7.54
C LEU A 34 0.58 -4.83 7.81
N ILE A 35 1.25 -5.23 6.73
CA ILE A 35 2.54 -5.90 6.78
C ILE A 35 3.66 -4.90 6.52
N GLY A 36 4.48 -4.66 7.53
CA GLY A 36 5.52 -3.63 7.49
C GLY A 36 6.72 -3.96 8.36
N LYS A 37 7.74 -3.09 8.31
CA LYS A 37 8.96 -3.20 9.13
C LYS A 37 8.88 -2.48 10.47
N TYR A 38 8.06 -1.43 10.53
CA TYR A 38 8.01 -0.47 11.64
C TYR A 38 6.65 -0.50 12.32
N VAL A 39 6.08 -1.70 12.47
CA VAL A 39 4.73 -1.89 13.02
C VAL A 39 4.64 -1.57 14.52
N GLU A 40 5.75 -1.62 15.24
CA GLU A 40 5.85 -1.17 16.63
C GLU A 40 5.73 0.36 16.75
N LEU A 41 6.17 1.10 15.72
CA LEU A 41 6.07 2.54 15.62
C LEU A 41 4.93 2.91 14.66
N LYS A 42 3.69 2.82 15.15
CA LYS A 42 2.47 3.00 14.33
C LYS A 42 2.41 4.34 13.61
N GLU A 43 3.05 5.37 14.14
CA GLU A 43 3.18 6.69 13.53
C GLU A 43 3.86 6.65 12.16
N SER A 44 4.73 5.66 11.91
CA SER A 44 5.36 5.45 10.59
C SER A 44 4.34 5.18 9.48
N TYR A 45 3.18 4.67 9.84
CA TYR A 45 2.10 4.32 8.93
C TYR A 45 0.82 5.12 9.19
N LYS A 46 0.92 6.26 9.88
CA LYS A 46 -0.24 7.08 10.24
C LYS A 46 -1.12 7.44 9.05
N SER A 47 -0.53 7.85 7.93
CA SER A 47 -1.29 8.19 6.71
C SER A 47 -2.11 7.00 6.18
N ILE A 48 -1.59 5.78 6.30
CA ILE A 48 -2.30 4.56 5.89
C ILE A 48 -3.45 4.28 6.86
N ALA A 49 -3.20 4.42 8.17
CA ALA A 49 -4.24 4.23 9.19
C ALA A 49 -5.38 5.25 9.02
N GLU A 50 -5.06 6.51 8.76
CA GLU A 50 -6.07 7.55 8.46
C GLU A 50 -6.83 7.25 7.16
N ALA A 51 -6.15 6.76 6.13
CA ALA A 51 -6.79 6.35 4.88
C ALA A 51 -7.79 5.20 5.12
N PHE A 52 -7.49 4.25 6.00
CA PHE A 52 -8.43 3.20 6.40
C PHE A 52 -9.66 3.74 7.12
N ILE A 53 -9.50 4.76 7.97
CA ILE A 53 -10.63 5.43 8.63
C ILE A 53 -11.55 6.07 7.58
N HIS A 54 -10.96 6.80 6.63
CA HIS A 54 -11.72 7.46 5.56
C HIS A 54 -12.43 6.44 4.66
N ALA A 55 -11.73 5.40 4.23
CA ALA A 55 -12.29 4.33 3.41
C ALA A 55 -13.40 3.58 4.17
N GLY A 56 -13.18 3.30 5.44
CA GLY A 56 -14.16 2.66 6.30
C GLY A 56 -15.44 3.48 6.42
N ALA A 57 -15.34 4.76 6.71
CA ALA A 57 -16.50 5.65 6.83
C ALA A 57 -17.31 5.75 5.52
N VAL A 58 -16.61 5.80 4.35
CA VAL A 58 -17.30 5.83 3.04
C VAL A 58 -18.06 4.53 2.79
N ASN A 59 -17.48 3.38 3.18
CA ASN A 59 -18.06 2.05 2.95
C ASN A 59 -18.94 1.54 4.11
N ASP A 60 -19.23 2.40 5.08
CA ASP A 60 -20.01 2.05 6.29
C ASP A 60 -19.42 0.81 7.00
N CYS A 61 -18.11 0.83 7.20
CA CYS A 61 -17.33 -0.29 7.70
C CYS A 61 -16.26 0.18 8.69
N LYS A 62 -16.13 -0.48 9.83
CA LYS A 62 -15.02 -0.31 10.75
C LYS A 62 -13.85 -1.17 10.29
N VAL A 63 -12.73 -0.53 9.99
CA VAL A 63 -11.50 -1.25 9.65
C VAL A 63 -10.69 -1.51 10.92
N LYS A 64 -10.48 -2.78 11.25
CA LYS A 64 -9.48 -3.21 12.24
C LYS A 64 -8.16 -3.46 11.52
N VAL A 65 -7.09 -2.87 12.01
CA VAL A 65 -5.74 -3.07 11.46
C VAL A 65 -4.98 -4.04 12.34
N GLU A 66 -4.62 -5.18 11.79
CA GLU A 66 -3.67 -6.12 12.38
C GLU A 66 -2.27 -5.77 11.90
N TRP A 67 -1.40 -5.38 12.86
CA TRP A 67 -0.06 -4.92 12.59
C TRP A 67 0.90 -6.12 12.59
N ILE A 68 1.44 -6.46 11.43
CA ILE A 68 2.25 -7.67 11.25
C ILE A 68 3.66 -7.29 10.84
N HIS A 69 4.65 -7.70 11.65
CA HIS A 69 6.06 -7.47 11.32
C HIS A 69 6.50 -8.36 10.16
N SER A 70 6.97 -7.76 9.08
CA SER A 70 7.31 -8.51 7.87
C SER A 70 8.44 -9.54 8.07
N GLU A 71 9.36 -9.32 9.02
CA GLU A 71 10.43 -10.28 9.34
C GLU A 71 9.94 -11.50 10.12
N SER A 72 8.74 -11.42 10.69
CA SER A 72 8.14 -12.55 11.40
C SER A 72 7.38 -13.51 10.49
N LEU A 73 7.27 -13.18 9.20
CA LEU A 73 6.58 -13.99 8.20
C LEU A 73 7.57 -14.80 7.36
N ASP A 74 7.22 -16.04 7.12
CA ASP A 74 7.88 -16.98 6.22
C ASP A 74 6.86 -17.90 5.55
N GLU A 75 7.30 -18.79 4.65
CA GLU A 75 6.42 -19.71 3.94
C GLU A 75 5.74 -20.72 4.86
N ASP A 76 6.33 -21.05 6.02
CA ASP A 76 5.80 -22.04 6.96
C ASP A 76 4.68 -21.48 7.83
N ASN A 77 4.76 -20.19 8.20
CA ASN A 77 3.83 -19.58 9.17
C ASN A 77 2.81 -18.61 8.56
N VAL A 78 3.00 -18.17 7.31
CA VAL A 78 2.16 -17.14 6.67
C VAL A 78 0.68 -17.54 6.62
N ASN A 79 0.38 -18.82 6.33
CA ASN A 79 -0.99 -19.33 6.28
C ASN A 79 -1.69 -19.16 7.64
N GLU A 80 -1.03 -19.54 8.72
CA GLU A 80 -1.60 -19.45 10.07
C GLU A 80 -1.82 -18.00 10.48
N LYS A 81 -0.86 -17.13 10.20
CA LYS A 81 -0.91 -15.72 10.58
C LYS A 81 -1.90 -14.88 9.78
N LEU A 82 -2.19 -15.25 8.53
CA LEU A 82 -3.04 -14.43 7.66
C LEU A 82 -4.45 -15.00 7.42
N LYS A 83 -4.75 -16.23 7.85
CA LYS A 83 -6.02 -16.94 7.55
C LYS A 83 -7.31 -16.22 7.94
N ASN A 84 -7.26 -15.33 8.93
CA ASN A 84 -8.43 -14.61 9.42
C ASN A 84 -8.58 -13.20 8.84
N LEU A 85 -7.69 -12.78 7.95
CA LEU A 85 -7.71 -11.45 7.36
C LEU A 85 -8.62 -11.38 6.14
N GLN A 86 -9.38 -10.32 6.03
CA GLN A 86 -10.23 -10.03 4.88
C GLN A 86 -9.52 -9.16 3.83
N GLY A 87 -8.29 -8.73 4.12
CA GLY A 87 -7.45 -7.99 3.19
C GLY A 87 -6.02 -7.89 3.70
N VAL A 88 -5.08 -7.73 2.78
CA VAL A 88 -3.66 -7.58 3.06
C VAL A 88 -3.14 -6.30 2.42
N LEU A 89 -2.53 -5.44 3.22
CA LEU A 89 -1.79 -4.28 2.74
C LEU A 89 -0.31 -4.47 3.06
N VAL A 90 0.54 -4.45 2.02
CA VAL A 90 1.99 -4.45 2.19
C VAL A 90 2.51 -3.02 2.11
N ALA A 91 3.05 -2.58 3.24
CA ALA A 91 3.43 -1.19 3.49
C ALA A 91 4.71 -0.77 2.74
N PRO A 92 4.89 0.54 2.49
CA PRO A 92 6.12 1.09 1.95
C PRO A 92 7.32 0.85 2.87
N GLY A 93 8.52 1.09 2.37
CA GLY A 93 9.76 0.97 3.11
C GLY A 93 10.98 0.94 2.20
N PHE A 94 12.16 0.73 2.80
CA PHE A 94 13.44 0.71 2.11
C PHE A 94 14.32 -0.44 2.57
N GLY A 95 15.28 -0.86 1.72
CA GLY A 95 16.28 -1.88 2.04
C GLY A 95 15.70 -3.29 2.14
N ASN A 96 16.57 -4.27 2.36
CA ASN A 96 16.29 -5.70 2.14
C ASN A 96 15.58 -6.38 3.31
N ARG A 97 15.57 -5.77 4.49
CA ARG A 97 15.01 -6.38 5.71
C ARG A 97 13.51 -6.66 5.56
N GLY A 98 13.09 -7.89 5.80
CA GLY A 98 11.69 -8.32 5.75
C GLY A 98 11.07 -8.41 4.36
N ILE A 99 11.88 -8.42 3.28
CA ILE A 99 11.39 -8.53 1.90
C ILE A 99 10.77 -9.90 1.65
N GLU A 100 11.42 -10.98 2.06
CA GLU A 100 10.92 -12.34 1.81
C GLU A 100 9.59 -12.59 2.56
N GLY A 101 9.42 -12.07 3.78
CA GLY A 101 8.13 -12.14 4.47
C GLY A 101 7.02 -11.33 3.78
N LYS A 102 7.37 -10.19 3.14
CA LYS A 102 6.41 -9.46 2.30
C LYS A 102 6.02 -10.28 1.08
N ILE A 103 6.99 -10.93 0.41
CA ILE A 103 6.75 -11.79 -0.75
C ILE A 103 5.90 -12.99 -0.36
N ALA A 104 6.17 -13.64 0.78
CA ALA A 104 5.36 -14.75 1.30
C ALA A 104 3.90 -14.32 1.53
N ALA A 105 3.68 -13.15 2.14
CA ALA A 105 2.34 -12.62 2.37
C ALA A 105 1.60 -12.28 1.07
N ILE A 106 2.29 -11.77 0.07
CA ILE A 106 1.73 -11.47 -1.25
C ILE A 106 1.34 -12.76 -1.98
N LYS A 107 2.21 -13.78 -1.92
CA LYS A 107 1.93 -15.12 -2.45
C LYS A 107 0.67 -15.70 -1.80
N TYR A 108 0.59 -15.65 -0.47
CA TYR A 108 -0.60 -16.07 0.26
C TYR A 108 -1.86 -15.34 -0.23
N ALA A 109 -1.82 -14.01 -0.32
CA ALA A 109 -2.97 -13.23 -0.76
C ALA A 109 -3.43 -13.59 -2.17
N ARG A 110 -2.48 -13.78 -3.11
CA ARG A 110 -2.77 -14.18 -4.48
C ARG A 110 -3.37 -15.58 -4.55
N GLU A 111 -2.78 -16.56 -3.85
CA GLU A 111 -3.20 -17.97 -3.91
C GLU A 111 -4.54 -18.21 -3.22
N ASN A 112 -4.86 -17.41 -2.19
CA ASN A 112 -6.11 -17.53 -1.42
C ASN A 112 -7.17 -16.50 -1.83
N ASN A 113 -6.95 -15.72 -2.93
CA ASN A 113 -7.86 -14.67 -3.40
C ASN A 113 -8.20 -13.63 -2.33
N VAL A 114 -7.27 -13.33 -1.42
CA VAL A 114 -7.44 -12.27 -0.42
C VAL A 114 -7.18 -10.91 -1.10
N PRO A 115 -8.07 -9.91 -0.94
CA PRO A 115 -7.85 -8.57 -1.44
C PRO A 115 -6.49 -8.01 -1.00
N PHE A 116 -5.72 -7.50 -1.96
CA PHE A 116 -4.34 -7.06 -1.76
C PHE A 116 -4.10 -5.64 -2.25
N LEU A 117 -3.33 -4.87 -1.48
CA LEU A 117 -2.77 -3.58 -1.91
C LEU A 117 -1.30 -3.48 -1.52
N GLY A 118 -0.43 -3.27 -2.51
CA GLY A 118 0.99 -2.98 -2.29
C GLY A 118 1.29 -1.49 -2.51
N ILE A 119 1.87 -0.82 -1.50
CA ILE A 119 2.26 0.59 -1.61
C ILE A 119 3.77 0.68 -1.77
N CYS A 120 4.26 1.35 -2.84
CA CYS A 120 5.68 1.60 -3.10
C CYS A 120 6.47 0.28 -3.09
N LEU A 121 7.29 0.01 -2.07
CA LEU A 121 8.01 -1.25 -1.89
C LEU A 121 7.06 -2.47 -1.89
N GLY A 122 5.85 -2.33 -1.36
CA GLY A 122 4.84 -3.39 -1.39
C GLY A 122 4.42 -3.76 -2.82
N MET A 123 4.26 -2.79 -3.70
CA MET A 123 4.01 -3.02 -5.13
C MET A 123 5.23 -3.67 -5.80
N GLN A 124 6.44 -3.21 -5.52
CA GLN A 124 7.66 -3.81 -6.05
C GLN A 124 7.80 -5.29 -5.61
N CYS A 125 7.50 -5.61 -4.35
CA CYS A 125 7.46 -6.99 -3.86
C CYS A 125 6.40 -7.83 -4.60
N ALA A 126 5.25 -7.25 -4.98
CA ALA A 126 4.23 -7.97 -5.74
C ALA A 126 4.72 -8.32 -7.16
N VAL A 127 5.43 -7.41 -7.82
CA VAL A 127 6.07 -7.69 -9.12
C VAL A 127 7.09 -8.82 -9.00
N ILE A 128 7.92 -8.78 -7.95
CA ILE A 128 8.93 -9.82 -7.69
C ILE A 128 8.25 -11.17 -7.41
N GLU A 129 7.23 -11.18 -6.56
CA GLU A 129 6.45 -12.39 -6.25
C GLU A 129 5.88 -13.02 -7.51
N PHE A 130 5.20 -12.23 -8.33
CA PHE A 130 4.60 -12.72 -9.57
C PHE A 130 5.66 -13.27 -10.53
N ALA A 131 6.77 -12.58 -10.68
CA ALA A 131 7.87 -13.04 -11.52
C ALA A 131 8.44 -14.38 -11.04
N ARG A 132 8.66 -14.54 -9.73
CA ARG A 132 9.21 -15.78 -9.15
C ARG A 132 8.24 -16.95 -9.21
N ASN A 133 6.98 -16.74 -8.84
CA ASN A 133 6.04 -17.84 -8.58
C ASN A 133 5.07 -18.11 -9.73
N VAL A 134 4.82 -17.14 -10.61
CA VAL A 134 3.94 -17.32 -11.77
C VAL A 134 4.74 -17.47 -13.06
N LEU A 135 5.77 -16.63 -13.27
CA LEU A 135 6.61 -16.69 -14.47
C LEU A 135 7.84 -17.60 -14.33
N ASN A 136 8.05 -18.23 -13.15
CA ASN A 136 9.16 -19.12 -12.85
C ASN A 136 10.56 -18.49 -13.00
N LEU A 137 10.70 -17.18 -12.87
CA LEU A 137 11.97 -16.47 -12.84
C LEU A 137 12.53 -16.50 -11.41
N LYS A 138 13.09 -17.64 -10.98
CA LYS A 138 13.39 -17.94 -9.57
C LYS A 138 14.25 -16.91 -8.83
N ASP A 139 15.15 -16.24 -9.51
CA ASP A 139 16.03 -15.21 -8.94
C ASP A 139 15.52 -13.77 -9.20
N ALA A 140 14.29 -13.61 -9.73
CA ALA A 140 13.73 -12.29 -9.99
C ALA A 140 13.77 -11.42 -8.73
N HIS A 141 14.30 -10.21 -8.88
CA HIS A 141 14.49 -9.29 -7.76
C HIS A 141 14.51 -7.82 -8.23
N SER A 142 14.55 -6.90 -7.28
CA SER A 142 14.96 -5.54 -7.52
C SER A 142 16.49 -5.45 -7.57
N ARG A 143 17.05 -4.76 -8.56
CA ARG A 143 18.50 -4.52 -8.65
C ARG A 143 19.01 -3.64 -7.50
N GLU A 144 18.19 -2.78 -6.95
CA GLU A 144 18.50 -2.00 -5.74
C GLU A 144 18.81 -2.92 -4.54
N MET A 145 18.08 -4.04 -4.42
CA MET A 145 18.17 -4.96 -3.29
C MET A 145 19.13 -6.12 -3.55
N ASN A 146 19.18 -6.61 -4.77
CA ASN A 146 20.09 -7.67 -5.23
C ASN A 146 20.74 -7.28 -6.57
N PRO A 147 21.88 -6.59 -6.55
CA PRO A 147 22.57 -6.17 -7.78
C PRO A 147 23.00 -7.34 -8.68
N ALA A 148 23.11 -8.56 -8.11
CA ALA A 148 23.56 -9.75 -8.83
C ALA A 148 22.42 -10.53 -9.50
N THR A 149 21.17 -10.10 -9.37
CA THR A 149 20.04 -10.83 -10.00
C THR A 149 20.20 -10.88 -11.52
N SER A 150 19.97 -12.05 -12.09
CA SER A 150 19.90 -12.22 -13.55
C SER A 150 18.55 -11.78 -14.15
N ASN A 151 17.53 -11.63 -13.29
CA ASN A 151 16.18 -11.21 -13.67
C ASN A 151 15.76 -9.95 -12.89
N PRO A 152 16.31 -8.75 -13.21
CA PRO A 152 15.97 -7.51 -12.54
C PRO A 152 14.60 -7.00 -13.02
N VAL A 153 13.52 -7.42 -12.35
CA VAL A 153 12.16 -6.99 -12.67
C VAL A 153 11.81 -5.60 -12.12
N ILE A 154 12.62 -5.11 -11.18
CA ILE A 154 12.64 -3.73 -10.70
C ILE A 154 14.06 -3.21 -10.84
N ASP A 155 14.23 -2.07 -11.47
CA ASP A 155 15.55 -1.47 -11.69
C ASP A 155 15.51 0.05 -11.47
N LEU A 156 16.70 0.64 -11.34
CA LEU A 156 16.88 2.08 -11.22
C LEU A 156 16.72 2.74 -12.59
N LEU A 157 16.04 3.86 -12.65
CA LEU A 157 16.05 4.71 -13.83
C LEU A 157 17.43 5.35 -14.00
N GLU A 158 17.81 5.72 -15.23
CA GLU A 158 19.10 6.34 -15.53
C GLU A 158 19.37 7.56 -14.66
N ALA A 159 18.35 8.41 -14.42
CA ALA A 159 18.46 9.58 -13.56
C ALA A 159 18.76 9.24 -12.08
N GLN A 160 18.57 7.99 -11.66
CA GLN A 160 18.80 7.53 -10.28
C GLN A 160 20.13 6.83 -10.10
N LYS A 161 20.82 6.43 -11.16
CA LYS A 161 22.08 5.66 -11.10
C LYS A 161 23.24 6.41 -10.45
N ASN A 162 23.23 7.74 -10.50
CA ASN A 162 24.31 8.60 -10.01
C ASN A 162 23.99 9.27 -8.66
N ILE A 163 22.97 8.81 -7.94
CA ILE A 163 22.59 9.37 -6.64
C ILE A 163 23.31 8.65 -5.52
N SER A 164 24.14 9.38 -4.76
CA SER A 164 24.92 8.84 -3.64
C SER A 164 24.11 8.72 -2.33
N HIS A 165 23.02 9.48 -2.18
CA HIS A 165 22.16 9.46 -0.99
C HIS A 165 20.75 9.01 -1.35
N MET A 166 20.33 7.86 -0.80
CA MET A 166 18.98 7.34 -0.98
C MET A 166 17.97 8.08 -0.08
N GLY A 167 16.69 7.98 -0.39
CA GLY A 167 15.61 8.60 0.36
C GLY A 167 14.88 9.67 -0.44
N GLY A 168 14.80 10.90 0.06
CA GLY A 168 14.09 12.00 -0.61
C GLY A 168 14.59 12.33 -2.00
N THR A 169 15.89 12.16 -2.25
CA THR A 169 16.56 12.38 -3.54
C THR A 169 16.19 11.38 -4.63
N MET A 170 15.63 10.23 -4.25
CA MET A 170 15.14 9.21 -5.19
C MET A 170 13.75 9.52 -5.75
N ARG A 171 13.10 10.56 -5.27
CA ARG A 171 11.77 10.96 -5.74
C ARG A 171 11.86 11.66 -7.10
N LEU A 172 11.08 11.17 -8.06
CA LEU A 172 11.07 11.67 -9.43
C LEU A 172 9.94 12.67 -9.70
N GLY A 173 9.13 13.00 -8.69
CA GLY A 173 8.02 13.94 -8.83
C GLY A 173 6.73 13.28 -9.33
N SER A 174 5.93 14.08 -10.03
CA SER A 174 4.64 13.65 -10.58
C SER A 174 4.79 13.25 -12.04
N TYR A 175 4.34 12.05 -12.36
CA TYR A 175 4.33 11.50 -13.71
C TYR A 175 2.91 11.18 -14.16
N PRO A 176 2.54 11.49 -15.41
CA PRO A 176 1.29 11.04 -15.97
C PRO A 176 1.31 9.52 -16.12
N CYS A 177 0.26 8.88 -15.64
CA CYS A 177 0.04 7.44 -15.73
C CYS A 177 -1.24 7.20 -16.51
N ARG A 178 -1.14 6.48 -17.63
CA ARG A 178 -2.29 6.03 -18.38
C ARG A 178 -2.89 4.80 -17.73
N VAL A 179 -4.18 4.86 -17.44
CA VAL A 179 -4.93 3.77 -16.84
C VAL A 179 -5.75 3.06 -17.91
N GLU A 180 -5.48 1.78 -18.10
CA GLU A 180 -6.14 0.98 -19.15
C GLU A 180 -7.62 0.75 -18.82
N GLU A 181 -8.48 1.00 -19.78
CA GLU A 181 -9.93 0.75 -19.68
C GLU A 181 -10.24 -0.73 -19.44
N GLY A 182 -11.33 -1.00 -18.72
CA GLY A 182 -11.73 -2.36 -18.36
C GLY A 182 -11.00 -2.96 -17.15
N THR A 183 -9.94 -2.31 -16.67
CA THR A 183 -9.20 -2.75 -15.47
C THR A 183 -9.87 -2.33 -14.17
N LEU A 184 -9.50 -2.99 -13.05
CA LEU A 184 -9.90 -2.56 -11.72
C LEU A 184 -9.40 -1.14 -11.42
N ALA A 185 -8.17 -0.81 -11.79
CA ALA A 185 -7.59 0.52 -11.62
C ALA A 185 -8.46 1.59 -12.30
N TYR A 186 -8.87 1.37 -13.54
CA TYR A 186 -9.75 2.30 -14.26
C TYR A 186 -11.09 2.50 -13.53
N ARG A 187 -11.69 1.43 -13.02
CA ARG A 187 -12.95 1.53 -12.25
C ARG A 187 -12.79 2.32 -10.95
N VAL A 188 -11.65 2.19 -10.29
CA VAL A 188 -11.35 2.89 -9.02
C VAL A 188 -11.05 4.37 -9.26
N TYR A 189 -10.22 4.70 -10.26
CA TYR A 189 -9.87 6.08 -10.55
C TYR A 189 -10.97 6.84 -11.31
N GLY A 190 -11.81 6.15 -12.07
CA GLY A 190 -12.87 6.75 -12.87
C GLY A 190 -12.40 7.62 -14.03
N LYS A 191 -11.14 7.47 -14.47
CA LYS A 191 -10.52 8.25 -15.55
C LYS A 191 -9.33 7.52 -16.15
N SER A 192 -9.00 7.85 -17.40
CA SER A 192 -7.94 7.22 -18.19
C SER A 192 -6.54 7.75 -17.92
N GLU A 193 -6.41 8.88 -17.21
CA GLU A 193 -5.12 9.45 -16.86
C GLU A 193 -5.11 9.93 -15.41
N VAL A 194 -4.07 9.60 -14.69
CA VAL A 194 -3.81 10.04 -13.32
C VAL A 194 -2.35 10.48 -13.19
N ASN A 195 -2.07 11.33 -12.21
CA ASN A 195 -0.70 11.70 -11.90
C ASN A 195 -0.21 10.90 -10.70
N GLU A 196 0.79 10.06 -10.94
CA GLU A 196 1.43 9.27 -9.91
C GLU A 196 2.77 9.87 -9.49
N ARG A 197 3.12 9.68 -8.23
CA ARG A 197 4.41 10.09 -7.69
C ARG A 197 5.28 8.86 -7.52
N HIS A 198 6.42 8.89 -8.16
CA HIS A 198 7.37 7.78 -8.15
C HIS A 198 8.58 8.10 -7.27
N ARG A 199 9.19 7.02 -6.83
CA ARG A 199 10.47 6.99 -6.19
C ARG A 199 11.43 6.15 -7.05
#